data_fe82468c14f0fc2b598f2443ec323884
#
_entry.id   fe82468c14f0fc2b598f2443ec323884
#
_cell.length_a   1.000
_cell.length_b   1.000
_cell.length_c   1.000
_cell.angle_alpha   90.00
_cell.angle_beta   90.00
_cell.angle_gamma   90.00
#
_symmetry.space_group_name_H-M   'P 1'
#
loop_
_entity.id
_entity.type
_entity.pdbx_description
1 polymer ?
#
loop_
_entity_poly.entity_id
_entity_poly.type
_entity_poly.pdbx_seq_one_letter_code
_entity_poly.pdbx_strand_id
1 'polypeptide(L)'
;MAKAPKTAYVCNDCGAEFSRWQGQCSACKAWNTISEVRLISASKPKNDRFSGYAGETQAKIQTLSEISLQQTPRFSSGFNELDRVLGGGIVPGSAILIGGHPGAGKSTLLLQVMCGLAKNMTALYVTGEESLQQVAMRANRLGLPNDKLNMLSETSVEQICNLADQLKPQIIVIDSIQVMHLADIQSSPGSVAQVRECASFLTRYAKTRQAAIIMVGHVTKDGTLAGPKVLEHVIDCSLLLEGEADSRYRTLRSHKNRFGAVNELGVFGMTEQGLREVKNPSAIFLSRGDEMTSGSSVMVLWEGTRPLLVEIQALADHSMLANPRRVAVGLEQNRLALLLAVLHRHGGLQMADQDVFVNVVGGVKVNETGADLALLLALISSFRNQPLPQDLVIFGEVGLAGEIRPVPSGQERISEAAKHGFKRAIVPFGNKPKNALENMQVFTVKKLSDALAVLDNL
;
A
#
# COMPACT_ATOMS: atom_id res chain seq x y z
N MET A 1 24.19 -40.51 28.31
CA MET A 1 22.84 -40.68 27.73
C MET A 1 22.48 -39.39 26.98
N ALA A 2 22.41 -39.46 25.64
CA ALA A 2 22.04 -38.31 24.81
C ALA A 2 20.55 -37.97 25.03
N LYS A 3 20.23 -36.72 25.39
CA LYS A 3 18.85 -36.25 25.47
C LYS A 3 18.20 -36.34 24.09
N ALA A 4 17.02 -36.97 24.01
CA ALA A 4 16.23 -37.01 22.77
C ALA A 4 15.97 -35.61 22.22
N PRO A 5 16.01 -35.40 20.91
CA PRO A 5 15.75 -34.10 20.30
C PRO A 5 14.31 -33.65 20.66
N LYS A 6 14.17 -32.39 21.10
CA LYS A 6 12.85 -31.79 21.33
C LYS A 6 12.22 -31.51 19.99
N THR A 7 11.04 -32.08 19.74
CA THR A 7 10.22 -31.81 18.57
C THR A 7 9.15 -30.79 18.93
N ALA A 8 8.90 -29.83 18.07
CA ALA A 8 7.77 -28.91 18.11
C ALA A 8 6.93 -29.08 16.85
N TYR A 9 5.64 -28.79 16.93
CA TYR A 9 4.71 -28.85 15.82
C TYR A 9 4.24 -27.44 15.48
N VAL A 10 4.48 -26.99 14.24
CA VAL A 10 4.21 -25.61 13.81
C VAL A 10 3.20 -25.61 12.68
N CYS A 11 2.21 -24.75 12.77
CA CYS A 11 1.25 -24.53 11.69
C CYS A 11 1.90 -23.74 10.55
N ASN A 12 1.89 -24.27 9.33
CA ASN A 12 2.48 -23.63 8.15
C ASN A 12 1.73 -22.39 7.68
N ASP A 13 0.44 -22.24 8.05
CA ASP A 13 -0.38 -21.10 7.62
C ASP A 13 -0.28 -19.90 8.57
N CYS A 14 -0.24 -20.14 9.88
CA CYS A 14 -0.28 -19.04 10.87
C CYS A 14 0.92 -19.00 11.82
N GLY A 15 1.84 -19.99 11.75
CA GLY A 15 3.01 -20.04 12.59
C GLY A 15 2.76 -20.42 14.06
N ALA A 16 1.54 -20.80 14.45
CA ALA A 16 1.23 -21.22 15.82
C ALA A 16 1.97 -22.52 16.19
N GLU A 17 2.57 -22.56 17.39
CA GLU A 17 3.35 -23.70 17.87
C GLU A 17 2.51 -24.57 18.80
N PHE A 18 2.69 -25.90 18.68
CA PHE A 18 2.01 -26.90 19.49
C PHE A 18 3.01 -27.94 20.02
N SER A 19 2.72 -28.46 21.20
CA SER A 19 3.55 -29.52 21.83
C SER A 19 3.32 -30.92 21.23
N ARG A 20 2.27 -31.08 20.42
CA ARG A 20 1.91 -32.33 19.74
C ARG A 20 1.24 -32.04 18.41
N TRP A 21 1.32 -33.00 17.50
CA TRP A 21 0.60 -32.92 16.23
C TRP A 21 -0.91 -32.97 16.45
N GLN A 22 -1.65 -32.18 15.67
CA GLN A 22 -3.09 -32.16 15.62
C GLN A 22 -3.55 -31.88 14.18
N GLY A 23 -4.63 -32.51 13.73
CA GLY A 23 -5.11 -32.43 12.35
C GLY A 23 -5.64 -31.04 11.98
N GLN A 24 -6.09 -30.25 12.96
CA GLN A 24 -6.58 -28.87 12.75
C GLN A 24 -5.81 -27.91 13.65
N CYS A 25 -5.36 -26.80 13.08
CA CYS A 25 -4.74 -25.72 13.85
C CYS A 25 -5.78 -25.03 14.74
N SER A 26 -5.57 -25.02 16.05
CA SER A 26 -6.52 -24.37 16.99
C SER A 26 -6.52 -22.84 16.89
N ALA A 27 -5.45 -22.22 16.32
CA ALA A 27 -5.33 -20.78 16.15
C ALA A 27 -6.03 -20.28 14.88
N CYS A 28 -5.73 -20.86 13.70
CA CYS A 28 -6.29 -20.41 12.42
C CYS A 28 -7.36 -21.32 11.83
N LYS A 29 -7.67 -22.46 12.49
CA LYS A 29 -8.68 -23.46 12.06
C LYS A 29 -8.37 -24.19 10.76
N ALA A 30 -7.21 -23.98 10.16
CA ALA A 30 -6.77 -24.69 8.96
C ALA A 30 -6.51 -26.17 9.25
N TRP A 31 -6.82 -27.06 8.28
CA TRP A 31 -6.64 -28.49 8.40
C TRP A 31 -5.34 -28.95 7.73
N ASN A 32 -4.66 -29.93 8.34
CA ASN A 32 -3.45 -30.57 7.81
C ASN A 32 -2.29 -29.60 7.52
N THR A 33 -2.23 -28.48 8.25
CA THR A 33 -1.19 -27.45 8.09
C THR A 33 -0.10 -27.52 9.15
N ILE A 34 -0.17 -28.49 10.07
CA ILE A 34 0.81 -28.64 11.16
C ILE A 34 1.88 -29.63 10.77
N SER A 35 3.13 -29.14 10.73
CA SER A 35 4.33 -29.95 10.45
C SER A 35 5.22 -30.11 11.69
N GLU A 36 5.93 -31.25 11.75
CA GLU A 36 6.90 -31.53 12.81
C GLU A 36 8.20 -30.80 12.52
N VAL A 37 8.68 -30.01 13.49
CA VAL A 37 9.97 -29.33 13.45
C VAL A 37 10.88 -29.90 14.53
N ARG A 38 11.99 -30.53 14.15
CA ARG A 38 12.98 -31.04 15.10
C ARG A 38 13.92 -29.93 15.56
N LEU A 39 13.90 -29.65 16.87
CA LEU A 39 14.84 -28.71 17.47
C LEU A 39 16.17 -29.44 17.70
N ILE A 40 17.17 -29.21 16.82
CA ILE A 40 18.51 -29.69 17.06
C ILE A 40 19.13 -28.82 18.16
N SER A 41 19.55 -29.43 19.27
CA SER A 41 20.32 -28.74 20.30
C SER A 41 21.74 -28.49 19.76
N ALA A 42 21.97 -27.36 19.13
CA ALA A 42 23.32 -26.92 18.79
C ALA A 42 24.09 -26.53 20.06
N SER A 43 25.35 -26.88 20.11
CA SER A 43 26.35 -26.39 21.07
C SER A 43 26.26 -24.87 21.17
N LYS A 44 26.15 -24.36 22.41
CA LYS A 44 25.96 -22.95 22.79
C LYS A 44 26.59 -21.96 21.79
N PRO A 45 25.80 -21.34 20.89
CA PRO A 45 26.13 -20.01 20.41
C PRO A 45 25.67 -19.01 21.47
N LYS A 46 26.40 -17.90 21.60
CA LYS A 46 25.96 -16.74 22.40
C LYS A 46 24.52 -16.42 22.11
N ASN A 47 23.74 -16.16 23.17
CA ASN A 47 22.28 -15.95 23.17
C ASN A 47 21.80 -14.71 22.37
N ASP A 48 22.23 -14.52 21.13
CA ASP A 48 21.77 -13.41 20.27
C ASP A 48 20.31 -13.59 19.80
N ARG A 49 19.73 -14.80 19.95
CA ARG A 49 18.31 -15.06 19.60
C ARG A 49 17.29 -14.37 20.48
N PHE A 50 17.69 -13.90 21.67
CA PHE A 50 16.82 -13.20 22.62
C PHE A 50 17.17 -11.71 22.79
N SER A 51 18.14 -11.19 22.03
CA SER A 51 18.38 -9.74 21.99
C SER A 51 17.18 -9.06 21.31
N GLY A 52 16.68 -7.98 21.91
CA GLY A 52 15.57 -7.21 21.35
C GLY A 52 15.93 -6.63 19.98
N TYR A 53 14.92 -6.20 19.23
CA TYR A 53 15.07 -5.56 17.91
C TYR A 53 15.70 -4.17 17.96
N ALA A 54 16.05 -3.64 19.13
CA ALA A 54 16.55 -2.28 19.30
C ALA A 54 18.00 -2.05 18.87
N GLY A 55 18.76 -3.14 18.60
CA GLY A 55 20.16 -3.04 18.12
C GLY A 55 21.20 -2.66 19.17
N GLU A 56 20.80 -2.44 20.42
CA GLU A 56 21.73 -2.12 21.50
C GLU A 56 22.44 -3.38 22.02
N THR A 57 23.76 -3.33 22.08
CA THR A 57 24.61 -4.43 22.58
C THR A 57 24.67 -4.53 24.09
N GLN A 58 24.29 -3.46 24.81
CA GLN A 58 24.17 -3.41 26.28
C GLN A 58 22.90 -2.67 26.68
N ALA A 59 22.08 -3.31 27.52
CA ALA A 59 20.90 -2.68 28.09
C ALA A 59 21.33 -1.58 29.08
N LYS A 60 21.00 -0.32 28.77
CA LYS A 60 21.16 0.83 29.68
C LYS A 60 19.79 1.43 29.97
N ILE A 61 19.53 1.72 31.24
CA ILE A 61 18.35 2.50 31.62
C ILE A 61 18.71 3.96 31.44
N GLN A 62 17.94 4.67 30.59
CA GLN A 62 18.09 6.11 30.33
C GLN A 62 16.75 6.79 30.46
N THR A 63 16.72 8.04 30.89
CA THR A 63 15.51 8.85 30.83
C THR A 63 15.26 9.34 29.40
N LEU A 64 14.01 9.58 29.05
CA LEU A 64 13.64 10.05 27.70
C LEU A 64 14.37 11.36 27.31
N SER A 65 14.65 12.21 28.30
CA SER A 65 15.38 13.48 28.13
C SER A 65 16.88 13.30 27.82
N GLU A 66 17.47 12.18 28.21
CA GLU A 66 18.87 11.83 27.92
C GLU A 66 19.05 11.23 26.53
N ILE A 67 17.94 10.80 25.91
CA ILE A 67 17.96 10.29 24.54
C ILE A 67 18.05 11.46 23.59
N SER A 68 19.18 11.59 22.91
CA SER A 68 19.36 12.62 21.89
C SER A 68 18.33 12.45 20.78
N LEU A 69 17.43 13.42 20.65
CA LEU A 69 16.49 13.53 19.53
C LEU A 69 17.18 14.09 18.28
N GLN A 70 18.42 13.71 18.00
CA GLN A 70 19.01 14.01 16.71
C GLN A 70 18.06 13.41 15.65
N GLN A 71 17.60 14.26 14.74
CA GLN A 71 16.80 13.82 13.60
C GLN A 71 17.55 12.64 12.97
N THR A 72 16.92 11.46 12.98
CA THR A 72 17.51 10.28 12.37
C THR A 72 17.83 10.64 10.93
N PRO A 73 19.12 10.65 10.53
CA PRO A 73 19.50 11.05 9.19
C PRO A 73 18.77 10.15 8.19
N ARG A 74 18.22 10.75 7.13
CA ARG A 74 17.56 10.03 6.05
C ARG A 74 18.32 10.30 4.77
N PHE A 75 18.37 9.33 3.90
CA PHE A 75 18.87 9.54 2.54
C PHE A 75 17.76 9.28 1.53
N SER A 76 17.75 10.07 0.47
CA SER A 76 16.77 9.95 -0.60
C SER A 76 17.00 8.67 -1.38
N SER A 77 15.93 7.98 -1.75
CA SER A 77 15.93 6.86 -2.68
C SER A 77 16.23 7.28 -4.14
N GLY A 78 16.18 8.59 -4.41
CA GLY A 78 16.21 9.13 -5.76
C GLY A 78 14.84 9.26 -6.43
N PHE A 79 13.77 8.82 -5.73
CA PHE A 79 12.38 8.97 -6.14
C PHE A 79 11.58 9.68 -5.04
N ASN A 80 11.01 10.85 -5.38
CA ASN A 80 10.22 11.63 -4.41
C ASN A 80 8.95 10.89 -3.97
N GLU A 81 8.33 10.13 -4.88
CA GLU A 81 7.13 9.34 -4.58
C GLU A 81 7.45 8.15 -3.66
N LEU A 82 8.64 7.55 -3.77
CA LEU A 82 9.09 6.51 -2.83
C LEU A 82 9.48 7.15 -1.48
N ASP A 83 10.22 8.25 -1.50
CA ASP A 83 10.61 8.97 -0.29
C ASP A 83 9.39 9.45 0.51
N ARG A 84 8.35 9.94 -0.18
CA ARG A 84 7.06 10.29 0.43
C ARG A 84 6.48 9.13 1.22
N VAL A 85 6.34 7.97 0.59
CA VAL A 85 5.74 6.78 1.20
C VAL A 85 6.59 6.24 2.36
N LEU A 86 7.91 6.45 2.30
CA LEU A 86 8.84 6.14 3.38
C LEU A 86 8.83 7.16 4.52
N GLY A 87 8.12 8.30 4.36
CA GLY A 87 8.06 9.35 5.35
C GLY A 87 9.23 10.34 5.28
N GLY A 88 9.79 10.54 4.06
CA GLY A 88 10.85 11.50 3.77
C GLY A 88 12.21 10.89 3.46
N GLY A 89 12.26 9.60 3.11
CA GLY A 89 13.46 8.88 2.69
C GLY A 89 13.79 7.66 3.53
N ILE A 90 14.88 6.99 3.17
CA ILE A 90 15.33 5.75 3.79
C ILE A 90 16.10 6.07 5.08
N VAL A 91 15.72 5.41 6.17
CA VAL A 91 16.37 5.56 7.47
C VAL A 91 17.46 4.51 7.62
N PRO A 92 18.73 4.87 7.97
CA PRO A 92 19.76 3.90 8.30
C PRO A 92 19.32 2.92 9.40
N GLY A 93 19.68 1.65 9.25
CA GLY A 93 19.27 0.61 10.20
C GLY A 93 17.79 0.20 10.12
N SER A 94 17.02 0.70 9.16
CA SER A 94 15.63 0.32 8.95
C SER A 94 15.48 -1.00 8.21
N ALA A 95 14.42 -1.74 8.54
CA ALA A 95 13.98 -2.92 7.81
C ALA A 95 12.65 -2.61 7.11
N ILE A 96 12.68 -2.60 5.77
CA ILE A 96 11.57 -2.24 4.90
C ILE A 96 11.15 -3.48 4.12
N LEU A 97 9.84 -3.74 4.03
CA LEU A 97 9.28 -4.78 3.16
C LEU A 97 8.50 -4.12 2.02
N ILE A 98 8.81 -4.50 0.79
CA ILE A 98 8.03 -4.11 -0.39
C ILE A 98 7.32 -5.35 -0.94
N GLY A 99 6.01 -5.40 -0.74
CA GLY A 99 5.13 -6.44 -1.28
C GLY A 99 4.50 -6.03 -2.60
N GLY A 100 3.92 -7.01 -3.28
CA GLY A 100 3.14 -6.78 -4.51
C GLY A 100 3.06 -8.04 -5.36
N HIS A 101 2.09 -8.06 -6.30
CA HIS A 101 1.94 -9.16 -7.22
C HIS A 101 3.19 -9.38 -8.09
N PRO A 102 3.43 -10.60 -8.59
CA PRO A 102 4.41 -10.83 -9.64
C PRO A 102 4.12 -9.90 -10.84
N GLY A 103 5.15 -9.30 -11.43
CA GLY A 103 4.98 -8.34 -12.53
C GLY A 103 4.60 -6.90 -12.13
N ALA A 104 4.32 -6.61 -10.86
CA ALA A 104 4.03 -5.24 -10.40
C ALA A 104 5.20 -4.25 -10.60
N GLY A 105 6.45 -4.75 -10.73
CA GLY A 105 7.63 -3.92 -10.96
C GLY A 105 8.53 -3.72 -9.73
N LYS A 106 8.34 -4.50 -8.65
CA LYS A 106 9.14 -4.39 -7.40
C LYS A 106 10.66 -4.42 -7.66
N SER A 107 11.13 -5.50 -8.30
CA SER A 107 12.56 -5.67 -8.61
C SER A 107 13.07 -4.59 -9.58
N THR A 108 12.22 -4.09 -10.49
CA THR A 108 12.56 -2.98 -11.39
C THR A 108 12.77 -1.69 -10.61
N LEU A 109 11.82 -1.33 -9.75
CA LEU A 109 11.90 -0.13 -8.90
C LEU A 109 13.18 -0.18 -8.04
N LEU A 110 13.40 -1.31 -7.36
CA LEU A 110 14.55 -1.45 -6.47
C LEU A 110 15.88 -1.47 -7.21
N LEU A 111 15.94 -2.06 -8.40
CA LEU A 111 17.16 -2.00 -9.21
C LEU A 111 17.47 -0.54 -9.63
N GLN A 112 16.46 0.24 -10.02
CA GLN A 112 16.63 1.67 -10.34
C GLN A 112 17.13 2.46 -9.11
N VAL A 113 16.52 2.24 -7.93
CA VAL A 113 16.95 2.87 -6.67
C VAL A 113 18.40 2.52 -6.35
N MET A 114 18.74 1.22 -6.39
CA MET A 114 20.06 0.74 -6.01
C MET A 114 21.16 1.21 -6.96
N CYS A 115 20.92 1.20 -8.27
CA CYS A 115 21.84 1.76 -9.24
C CYS A 115 22.05 3.28 -9.04
N GLY A 116 20.99 4.00 -8.66
CA GLY A 116 21.08 5.43 -8.33
C GLY A 116 21.92 5.68 -7.08
N LEU A 117 21.65 4.95 -6.01
CA LEU A 117 22.34 5.08 -4.72
C LEU A 117 23.80 4.62 -4.78
N ALA A 118 24.11 3.59 -5.56
CA ALA A 118 25.46 3.08 -5.70
C ALA A 118 26.48 4.10 -6.25
N LYS A 119 26.01 5.20 -6.84
CA LYS A 119 26.90 6.30 -7.27
C LYS A 119 27.62 6.96 -6.10
N ASN A 120 26.95 7.06 -4.95
CA ASN A 120 27.39 7.88 -3.81
C ASN A 120 27.58 7.08 -2.51
N MET A 121 27.12 5.81 -2.45
CA MET A 121 27.22 4.98 -1.26
C MET A 121 27.46 3.51 -1.62
N THR A 122 27.96 2.72 -0.67
CA THR A 122 28.10 1.28 -0.84
C THR A 122 26.73 0.62 -0.76
N ALA A 123 26.29 0.06 -1.87
CA ALA A 123 25.00 -0.62 -2.02
C ALA A 123 25.20 -2.09 -2.42
N LEU A 124 24.39 -2.99 -1.86
CA LEU A 124 24.43 -4.43 -2.13
C LEU A 124 23.05 -4.92 -2.57
N TYR A 125 22.95 -5.53 -3.75
CA TYR A 125 21.74 -6.18 -4.22
C TYR A 125 21.91 -7.69 -4.19
N VAL A 126 21.12 -8.36 -3.38
CA VAL A 126 21.12 -9.83 -3.23
C VAL A 126 19.94 -10.39 -4.00
N THR A 127 20.21 -11.28 -4.95
CA THR A 127 19.21 -12.01 -5.70
C THR A 127 19.22 -13.47 -5.34
N GLY A 128 18.06 -14.03 -5.02
CA GLY A 128 17.88 -15.46 -4.77
C GLY A 128 17.03 -16.16 -5.80
N GLU A 129 16.31 -15.40 -6.65
CA GLU A 129 15.39 -15.94 -7.67
C GLU A 129 15.97 -15.82 -9.08
N GLU A 130 16.66 -14.73 -9.38
CA GLU A 130 17.21 -14.47 -10.70
C GLU A 130 18.74 -14.60 -10.70
N SER A 131 19.31 -15.05 -11.79
CA SER A 131 20.76 -15.05 -11.96
C SER A 131 21.29 -13.62 -12.09
N LEU A 132 22.57 -13.41 -11.72
CA LEU A 132 23.25 -12.13 -11.90
C LEU A 132 23.17 -11.62 -13.33
N GLN A 133 23.23 -12.53 -14.31
CA GLN A 133 23.11 -12.20 -15.73
C GLN A 133 21.73 -11.63 -16.08
N GLN A 134 20.65 -12.23 -15.56
CA GLN A 134 19.29 -11.74 -15.79
C GLN A 134 19.08 -10.34 -15.22
N VAL A 135 19.59 -10.08 -14.00
CA VAL A 135 19.53 -8.75 -13.40
C VAL A 135 20.36 -7.74 -14.19
N ALA A 136 21.58 -8.12 -14.64
CA ALA A 136 22.43 -7.27 -15.47
C ALA A 136 21.78 -6.95 -16.83
N MET A 137 21.15 -7.91 -17.49
CA MET A 137 20.40 -7.69 -18.74
C MET A 137 19.23 -6.71 -18.51
N ARG A 138 18.54 -6.81 -17.37
CA ARG A 138 17.49 -5.86 -17.00
C ARG A 138 18.05 -4.46 -16.78
N ALA A 139 19.15 -4.31 -16.04
CA ALA A 139 19.81 -3.02 -15.83
C ALA A 139 20.21 -2.37 -17.16
N ASN A 140 20.81 -3.14 -18.07
CA ASN A 140 21.19 -2.65 -19.40
C ASN A 140 19.98 -2.22 -20.25
N ARG A 141 18.90 -3.02 -20.26
CA ARG A 141 17.65 -2.70 -20.97
C ARG A 141 17.05 -1.38 -20.46
N LEU A 142 17.13 -1.14 -19.15
CA LEU A 142 16.62 0.07 -18.51
C LEU A 142 17.58 1.27 -18.63
N GLY A 143 18.78 1.09 -19.19
CA GLY A 143 19.80 2.15 -19.31
C GLY A 143 20.34 2.62 -17.96
N LEU A 144 20.39 1.74 -16.94
CA LEU A 144 20.81 2.11 -15.61
C LEU A 144 22.35 2.14 -15.48
N PRO A 145 22.91 3.05 -14.66
CA PRO A 145 24.31 3.03 -14.30
C PRO A 145 24.56 1.79 -13.40
N ASN A 146 25.32 0.82 -13.89
CA ASN A 146 25.49 -0.48 -13.23
C ASN A 146 26.94 -0.75 -12.79
N ASP A 147 27.84 0.16 -13.00
CA ASP A 147 29.30 0.04 -12.77
C ASP A 147 29.67 -0.02 -11.28
N LYS A 148 28.85 0.49 -10.37
CA LYS A 148 29.15 0.60 -8.94
C LYS A 148 28.25 -0.24 -8.03
N LEU A 149 27.20 -0.87 -8.56
CA LEU A 149 26.30 -1.68 -7.75
C LEU A 149 26.91 -3.06 -7.47
N ASN A 150 27.11 -3.39 -6.19
CA ASN A 150 27.54 -4.71 -5.81
C ASN A 150 26.37 -5.69 -5.87
N MET A 151 26.63 -6.84 -6.52
CA MET A 151 25.63 -7.88 -6.72
C MET A 151 26.07 -9.18 -6.04
N LEU A 152 25.12 -9.90 -5.44
CA LEU A 152 25.34 -11.18 -4.81
C LEU A 152 24.21 -12.14 -5.17
N SER A 153 24.53 -13.36 -5.62
CA SER A 153 23.58 -14.45 -5.77
C SER A 153 23.77 -15.43 -4.63
N GLU A 154 22.90 -15.35 -3.62
CA GLU A 154 22.96 -16.17 -2.41
C GLU A 154 21.58 -16.23 -1.75
N THR A 155 21.29 -17.36 -1.08
CA THR A 155 20.02 -17.57 -0.36
C THR A 155 20.21 -17.84 1.14
N SER A 156 21.44 -18.17 1.59
CA SER A 156 21.76 -18.29 3.01
C SER A 156 21.92 -16.91 3.65
N VAL A 157 21.05 -16.58 4.60
CA VAL A 157 21.06 -15.28 5.30
C VAL A 157 22.36 -15.10 6.08
N GLU A 158 22.91 -16.19 6.66
CA GLU A 158 24.18 -16.15 7.39
C GLU A 158 25.35 -15.77 6.47
N GLN A 159 25.40 -16.37 5.27
CA GLN A 159 26.45 -16.07 4.29
C GLN A 159 26.31 -14.65 3.75
N ILE A 160 25.07 -14.20 3.45
CA ILE A 160 24.79 -12.83 3.03
C ILE A 160 25.32 -11.83 4.07
N CYS A 161 25.00 -12.03 5.35
CA CYS A 161 25.46 -11.13 6.42
C CYS A 161 26.97 -11.16 6.62
N ASN A 162 27.61 -12.32 6.50
CA ASN A 162 29.09 -12.46 6.60
C ASN A 162 29.81 -11.70 5.47
N LEU A 163 29.27 -11.75 4.23
CA LEU A 163 29.82 -11.03 3.10
C LEU A 163 29.52 -9.52 3.21
N ALA A 164 28.33 -9.17 3.69
CA ALA A 164 27.96 -7.78 3.96
C ALA A 164 28.84 -7.15 5.05
N ASP A 165 29.27 -7.90 6.08
CA ASP A 165 30.21 -7.41 7.10
C ASP A 165 31.59 -7.04 6.53
N GLN A 166 32.02 -7.70 5.46
CA GLN A 166 33.25 -7.37 4.74
C GLN A 166 33.07 -6.12 3.86
N LEU A 167 31.96 -6.04 3.14
CA LEU A 167 31.65 -4.94 2.22
C LEU A 167 31.21 -3.65 2.94
N LYS A 168 30.56 -3.79 4.11
CA LYS A 168 29.98 -2.72 4.93
C LYS A 168 29.01 -1.82 4.14
N PRO A 169 27.97 -2.39 3.49
CA PRO A 169 27.03 -1.60 2.73
C PRO A 169 26.14 -0.75 3.64
N GLN A 170 25.76 0.42 3.15
CA GLN A 170 24.81 1.31 3.81
C GLN A 170 23.36 0.92 3.51
N ILE A 171 23.14 0.22 2.39
CA ILE A 171 21.87 -0.32 1.98
C ILE A 171 22.03 -1.70 1.34
N ILE A 172 21.07 -2.59 1.66
CA ILE A 172 20.99 -3.96 1.13
C ILE A 172 19.59 -4.19 0.60
N VAL A 173 19.47 -4.76 -0.59
CA VAL A 173 18.21 -5.31 -1.11
C VAL A 173 18.26 -6.82 -1.07
N ILE A 174 17.18 -7.46 -0.62
CA ILE A 174 16.97 -8.92 -0.62
C ILE A 174 15.81 -9.24 -1.57
N ASP A 175 16.08 -9.84 -2.71
CA ASP A 175 15.09 -10.16 -3.75
C ASP A 175 15.09 -11.67 -4.06
N SER A 176 14.18 -12.45 -3.45
CA SER A 176 13.14 -12.10 -2.49
C SER A 176 13.34 -12.82 -1.16
N ILE A 177 12.66 -12.35 -0.13
CA ILE A 177 12.71 -12.96 1.21
C ILE A 177 12.17 -14.41 1.23
N GLN A 178 11.31 -14.78 0.29
CA GLN A 178 10.70 -16.11 0.23
C GLN A 178 11.68 -17.23 -0.08
N VAL A 179 12.75 -16.94 -0.81
CA VAL A 179 13.77 -17.95 -1.16
C VAL A 179 14.92 -17.99 -0.16
N MET A 180 14.96 -17.05 0.79
CA MET A 180 15.99 -17.01 1.83
C MET A 180 15.80 -18.11 2.87
N HIS A 181 16.89 -18.59 3.42
CA HIS A 181 16.89 -19.59 4.47
C HIS A 181 17.95 -19.34 5.54
N LEU A 182 17.66 -19.84 6.73
CA LEU A 182 18.59 -20.00 7.86
C LEU A 182 18.85 -21.49 8.05
N ALA A 183 20.11 -21.87 8.17
CA ALA A 183 20.51 -23.29 8.29
C ALA A 183 19.91 -23.97 9.53
N ASP A 184 19.74 -23.21 10.61
CA ASP A 184 19.19 -23.70 11.88
C ASP A 184 17.68 -24.01 11.84
N ILE A 185 16.96 -23.61 10.78
CA ILE A 185 15.52 -23.78 10.64
C ILE A 185 15.24 -24.91 9.64
N GLN A 186 14.66 -25.99 10.10
CA GLN A 186 14.46 -27.20 9.28
C GLN A 186 13.28 -27.12 8.29
N SER A 187 12.47 -26.05 8.32
CA SER A 187 11.38 -25.85 7.37
C SER A 187 11.91 -25.40 6.00
N SER A 188 11.21 -25.74 4.94
CA SER A 188 11.59 -25.37 3.56
C SER A 188 11.63 -23.87 3.36
N PRO A 189 12.51 -23.33 2.48
CA PRO A 189 12.43 -21.96 2.01
C PRO A 189 11.01 -21.62 1.54
N GLY A 190 10.54 -20.39 1.77
CA GLY A 190 9.19 -19.96 1.45
C GLY A 190 8.13 -20.32 2.50
N SER A 191 8.41 -21.19 3.45
CA SER A 191 7.51 -21.44 4.59
C SER A 191 7.42 -20.20 5.48
N VAL A 192 6.27 -20.01 6.13
CA VAL A 192 6.05 -18.88 7.05
C VAL A 192 7.10 -18.81 8.14
N ALA A 193 7.56 -19.97 8.67
CA ALA A 193 8.58 -20.04 9.70
C ALA A 193 9.94 -19.53 9.18
N GLN A 194 10.39 -19.99 8.01
CA GLN A 194 11.65 -19.54 7.39
C GLN A 194 11.59 -18.04 7.09
N VAL A 195 10.54 -17.57 6.43
CA VAL A 195 10.37 -16.16 6.06
C VAL A 195 10.40 -15.26 7.30
N ARG A 196 9.70 -15.66 8.37
CA ARG A 196 9.67 -14.91 9.64
C ARG A 196 11.07 -14.82 10.28
N GLU A 197 11.75 -15.95 10.41
CA GLU A 197 13.05 -15.98 11.08
C GLU A 197 14.14 -15.29 10.25
N CYS A 198 14.13 -15.46 8.91
CA CYS A 198 15.00 -14.72 8.01
C CYS A 198 14.80 -13.20 8.14
N ALA A 199 13.54 -12.74 8.10
CA ALA A 199 13.23 -11.32 8.26
C ALA A 199 13.62 -10.80 9.65
N SER A 200 13.42 -11.60 10.71
CA SER A 200 13.87 -11.28 12.07
C SER A 200 15.37 -11.12 12.17
N PHE A 201 16.11 -12.04 11.56
CA PHE A 201 17.57 -12.00 11.54
C PHE A 201 18.09 -10.77 10.80
N LEU A 202 17.57 -10.53 9.58
CA LEU A 202 17.94 -9.37 8.77
C LEU A 202 17.57 -8.04 9.45
N THR A 203 16.43 -7.97 10.15
CA THR A 203 16.04 -6.76 10.90
C THR A 203 17.01 -6.47 12.05
N ARG A 204 17.44 -7.48 12.80
CA ARG A 204 18.48 -7.32 13.83
C ARG A 204 19.81 -6.88 13.23
N TYR A 205 20.20 -7.51 12.13
CA TYR A 205 21.41 -7.14 11.39
C TYR A 205 21.37 -5.67 10.94
N ALA A 206 20.27 -5.24 10.34
CA ALA A 206 20.06 -3.86 9.91
C ALA A 206 20.32 -2.88 11.07
N LYS A 207 19.69 -3.11 12.21
CA LYS A 207 19.79 -2.23 13.39
C LYS A 207 21.19 -2.25 14.03
N THR A 208 21.80 -3.40 14.08
CA THR A 208 23.15 -3.54 14.68
C THR A 208 24.23 -2.91 13.79
N ARG A 209 24.09 -3.02 12.46
CA ARG A 209 25.06 -2.49 11.50
C ARG A 209 24.73 -1.10 10.97
N GLN A 210 23.56 -0.57 11.33
CA GLN A 210 23.03 0.69 10.80
C GLN A 210 22.92 0.71 9.26
N ALA A 211 22.74 -0.49 8.67
CA ALA A 211 22.49 -0.66 7.25
C ALA A 211 20.99 -0.75 6.99
N ALA A 212 20.46 0.02 6.06
CA ALA A 212 19.07 -0.12 5.65
C ALA A 212 18.88 -1.43 4.86
N ILE A 213 17.84 -2.20 5.17
CA ILE A 213 17.54 -3.44 4.44
C ILE A 213 16.15 -3.32 3.83
N ILE A 214 16.06 -3.50 2.50
CA ILE A 214 14.80 -3.58 1.77
C ILE A 214 14.60 -5.03 1.32
N MET A 215 13.54 -5.66 1.82
CA MET A 215 13.14 -7.02 1.47
C MET A 215 12.01 -6.98 0.45
N VAL A 216 12.13 -7.76 -0.61
CA VAL A 216 11.04 -7.98 -1.58
C VAL A 216 10.20 -9.14 -1.12
N GLY A 217 8.86 -8.98 -1.17
CA GLY A 217 7.89 -10.02 -0.85
C GLY A 217 6.83 -10.15 -1.93
N HIS A 218 6.27 -11.37 -2.08
CA HIS A 218 5.11 -11.61 -2.95
C HIS A 218 3.82 -11.61 -2.12
N VAL A 219 2.73 -11.16 -2.72
CA VAL A 219 1.40 -11.22 -2.12
C VAL A 219 0.65 -12.48 -2.57
N THR A 220 -0.31 -12.94 -1.76
CA THR A 220 -1.26 -13.98 -2.13
C THR A 220 -2.25 -13.46 -3.18
N LYS A 221 -3.04 -14.37 -3.79
CA LYS A 221 -4.10 -14.02 -4.74
C LYS A 221 -5.14 -13.05 -4.17
N ASP A 222 -5.35 -13.06 -2.85
CA ASP A 222 -6.27 -12.16 -2.15
C ASP A 222 -5.68 -10.76 -1.87
N GLY A 223 -4.53 -10.43 -2.46
CA GLY A 223 -3.86 -9.14 -2.28
C GLY A 223 -3.25 -8.96 -0.89
N THR A 224 -3.31 -9.98 -0.04
CA THR A 224 -2.61 -9.98 1.24
C THR A 224 -1.18 -10.44 1.03
N LEU A 225 -0.23 -9.78 1.63
CA LEU A 225 1.18 -10.21 1.60
C LEU A 225 1.26 -11.68 2.11
N ALA A 226 1.80 -12.63 1.36
CA ALA A 226 1.99 -14.01 1.80
C ALA A 226 2.93 -14.04 3.02
N GLY A 227 2.37 -14.29 4.19
CA GLY A 227 3.10 -14.27 5.47
C GLY A 227 3.29 -12.90 6.15
N PRO A 228 2.60 -11.79 5.79
CA PRO A 228 2.97 -10.44 6.25
C PRO A 228 2.43 -10.04 7.60
N LYS A 229 1.27 -10.50 8.02
CA LYS A 229 0.82 -10.23 9.40
C LYS A 229 1.86 -10.70 10.42
N VAL A 230 2.63 -11.74 10.09
CA VAL A 230 3.74 -12.24 10.90
C VAL A 230 4.97 -11.33 10.80
N LEU A 231 5.23 -10.73 9.61
CA LEU A 231 6.37 -9.82 9.40
C LEU A 231 6.10 -8.40 9.89
N GLU A 232 4.86 -7.95 9.91
CA GLU A 232 4.51 -6.59 10.36
C GLU A 232 5.02 -6.25 11.76
N HIS A 233 5.12 -7.22 12.66
CA HIS A 233 5.65 -6.98 14.00
C HIS A 233 7.17 -6.82 14.01
N VAL A 234 7.86 -7.39 13.05
CA VAL A 234 9.31 -7.46 12.96
C VAL A 234 9.91 -6.27 12.22
N ILE A 235 9.32 -5.90 11.08
CA ILE A 235 9.81 -4.83 10.19
C ILE A 235 9.37 -3.44 10.66
N ASP A 236 10.07 -2.41 10.20
CA ASP A 236 9.78 -1.02 10.54
C ASP A 236 8.80 -0.36 9.58
N CYS A 237 8.88 -0.72 8.29
CA CYS A 237 8.03 -0.19 7.24
C CYS A 237 7.56 -1.30 6.29
N SER A 238 6.27 -1.29 5.93
CA SER A 238 5.67 -2.22 4.97
C SER A 238 4.98 -1.42 3.86
N LEU A 239 5.42 -1.65 2.65
CA LEU A 239 4.91 -1.00 1.44
C LEU A 239 4.27 -2.06 0.53
N LEU A 240 3.21 -1.70 -0.16
CA LEU A 240 2.55 -2.53 -1.16
C LEU A 240 2.58 -1.82 -2.52
N LEU A 241 3.22 -2.45 -3.50
CA LEU A 241 3.21 -2.00 -4.89
C LEU A 241 2.07 -2.71 -5.62
N GLU A 242 1.05 -1.93 -5.98
CA GLU A 242 -0.17 -2.39 -6.65
C GLU A 242 -0.21 -1.90 -8.09
N GLY A 243 -0.91 -2.63 -8.93
CA GLY A 243 -1.21 -2.30 -10.32
C GLY A 243 -1.45 -3.56 -11.12
N GLU A 244 -2.47 -3.53 -11.95
CA GLU A 244 -2.78 -4.63 -12.86
C GLU A 244 -1.73 -4.72 -13.97
N ALA A 245 -1.57 -5.91 -14.55
CA ALA A 245 -0.56 -6.17 -15.59
C ALA A 245 -0.73 -5.22 -16.79
N ASP A 246 -1.98 -4.90 -17.14
CA ASP A 246 -2.34 -4.05 -18.28
C ASP A 246 -2.38 -2.55 -17.95
N SER A 247 -2.29 -2.19 -16.67
CA SER A 247 -2.28 -0.78 -16.25
C SER A 247 -0.91 -0.15 -16.52
N ARG A 248 -0.93 1.07 -17.06
CA ARG A 248 0.28 1.90 -17.22
C ARG A 248 0.80 2.44 -15.89
N TYR A 249 -0.01 2.42 -14.86
CA TYR A 249 0.30 3.04 -13.58
C TYR A 249 0.47 2.00 -12.49
N ARG A 250 1.29 2.36 -11.51
CA ARG A 250 1.55 1.60 -10.28
C ARG A 250 1.37 2.52 -9.10
N THR A 251 0.67 2.04 -8.10
CA THR A 251 0.53 2.74 -6.83
C THR A 251 1.37 2.05 -5.76
N LEU A 252 2.13 2.81 -5.01
CA LEU A 252 2.89 2.33 -3.86
C LEU A 252 2.25 2.87 -2.59
N ARG A 253 1.73 1.98 -1.75
CA ARG A 253 1.02 2.33 -0.53
C ARG A 253 1.78 1.88 0.71
N SER A 254 1.84 2.74 1.73
CA SER A 254 2.37 2.39 3.05
C SER A 254 1.27 1.77 3.91
N HIS A 255 1.46 0.53 4.36
CA HIS A 255 0.58 -0.15 5.30
C HIS A 255 1.06 -0.01 6.75
N LYS A 256 2.37 0.02 6.94
CA LYS A 256 3.02 0.26 8.23
C LYS A 256 4.22 1.16 8.02
N ASN A 257 4.36 2.17 8.86
CA ASN A 257 5.53 3.03 8.84
C ASN A 257 5.83 3.56 10.25
N ARG A 258 6.98 3.17 10.82
CA ARG A 258 7.46 3.69 12.11
C ARG A 258 8.14 5.05 11.99
N PHE A 259 8.42 5.49 10.78
CA PHE A 259 9.19 6.69 10.49
C PHE A 259 8.35 7.82 9.89
N GLY A 260 7.08 7.58 9.61
CA GLY A 260 6.18 8.54 8.97
C GLY A 260 4.72 8.13 9.04
N ALA A 261 3.88 8.86 8.31
CA ALA A 261 2.47 8.55 8.22
C ALA A 261 2.22 7.20 7.52
N VAL A 262 1.15 6.53 7.92
CA VAL A 262 0.62 5.34 7.23
C VAL A 262 -0.38 5.78 6.16
N ASN A 263 -0.67 4.89 5.20
CA ASN A 263 -1.56 5.13 4.06
C ASN A 263 -1.08 6.21 3.08
N GLU A 264 0.20 6.60 3.16
CA GLU A 264 0.79 7.45 2.12
C GLU A 264 0.78 6.71 0.78
N LEU A 265 0.48 7.46 -0.28
CA LEU A 265 0.40 6.95 -1.64
C LEU A 265 1.45 7.61 -2.55
N GLY A 266 2.28 6.78 -3.16
CA GLY A 266 3.17 7.15 -4.26
C GLY A 266 2.62 6.63 -5.59
N VAL A 267 2.78 7.39 -6.66
CA VAL A 267 2.26 7.04 -7.98
C VAL A 267 3.37 7.02 -9.01
N PHE A 268 3.46 5.90 -9.73
CA PHE A 268 4.47 5.67 -10.76
C PHE A 268 3.81 5.30 -12.08
N GLY A 269 4.42 5.72 -13.19
CA GLY A 269 4.11 5.23 -14.52
C GLY A 269 5.09 4.13 -14.93
N MET A 270 4.59 3.02 -15.47
CA MET A 270 5.43 1.99 -16.08
C MET A 270 5.80 2.40 -17.51
N THR A 271 7.08 2.44 -17.78
CA THR A 271 7.64 2.79 -19.12
C THR A 271 8.63 1.72 -19.57
N GLU A 272 9.07 1.80 -20.82
CA GLU A 272 10.16 0.94 -21.34
C GLU A 272 11.46 1.12 -20.55
N GLN A 273 11.66 2.29 -19.95
CA GLN A 273 12.83 2.64 -19.13
C GLN A 273 12.60 2.35 -17.62
N GLY A 274 11.57 1.59 -17.27
CA GLY A 274 11.20 1.25 -15.91
C GLY A 274 10.11 2.15 -15.32
N LEU A 275 10.08 2.24 -13.99
CA LEU A 275 9.12 3.09 -13.28
C LEU A 275 9.60 4.55 -13.28
N ARG A 276 8.66 5.45 -13.54
CA ARG A 276 8.85 6.90 -13.45
C ARG A 276 7.82 7.53 -12.54
N GLU A 277 8.23 8.51 -11.79
CA GLU A 277 7.32 9.26 -10.93
C GLU A 277 6.29 10.03 -11.74
N VAL A 278 5.06 10.02 -11.27
CA VAL A 278 3.99 10.82 -11.83
C VAL A 278 3.89 12.14 -11.06
N LYS A 279 4.29 13.23 -11.71
CA LYS A 279 4.28 14.57 -11.09
C LYS A 279 2.89 15.05 -10.72
N ASN A 280 1.87 14.72 -11.52
CA ASN A 280 0.48 15.09 -11.28
C ASN A 280 -0.41 13.84 -11.33
N PRO A 281 -0.55 13.09 -10.23
CA PRO A 281 -1.40 11.89 -10.20
C PRO A 281 -2.88 12.19 -10.47
N SER A 282 -3.38 13.35 -10.06
CA SER A 282 -4.77 13.73 -10.32
C SER A 282 -5.10 13.74 -11.82
N ALA A 283 -4.14 14.09 -12.67
CA ALA A 283 -4.34 14.06 -14.12
C ALA A 283 -4.55 12.63 -14.69
N ILE A 284 -4.11 11.61 -13.97
CA ILE A 284 -4.27 10.21 -14.36
C ILE A 284 -5.67 9.69 -14.02
N PHE A 285 -6.19 10.14 -12.88
CA PHE A 285 -7.45 9.68 -12.30
C PHE A 285 -8.65 10.49 -12.77
N LEU A 286 -8.42 11.41 -13.74
CA LEU A 286 -9.44 12.22 -14.39
C LEU A 286 -9.49 11.88 -15.88
N SER A 287 -10.60 11.33 -16.34
CA SER A 287 -10.86 11.08 -17.77
C SER A 287 -11.53 12.33 -18.38
N ARG A 288 -10.77 13.41 -18.55
CA ARG A 288 -11.29 14.63 -19.18
C ARG A 288 -11.35 14.44 -20.69
N GLY A 289 -12.51 13.98 -21.19
CA GLY A 289 -12.84 14.07 -22.61
C GLY A 289 -13.40 15.45 -22.96
N ASP A 290 -13.39 15.80 -24.25
CA ASP A 290 -14.00 17.05 -24.74
C ASP A 290 -15.53 17.03 -24.65
N GLU A 291 -16.14 15.85 -24.55
CA GLU A 291 -17.57 15.65 -24.45
C GLU A 291 -18.05 15.45 -23.02
N MET A 292 -19.12 16.13 -22.63
CA MET A 292 -19.79 15.92 -21.35
C MET A 292 -20.57 14.60 -21.38
N THR A 293 -20.22 13.66 -20.53
CA THR A 293 -20.91 12.37 -20.42
C THR A 293 -21.68 12.28 -19.11
N SER A 294 -22.88 11.69 -19.17
CA SER A 294 -23.66 11.41 -17.96
C SER A 294 -23.02 10.28 -17.16
N GLY A 295 -23.20 10.31 -15.83
CA GLY A 295 -22.70 9.27 -14.96
C GLY A 295 -21.27 9.46 -14.48
N SER A 296 -20.63 10.59 -14.74
CA SER A 296 -19.29 10.91 -14.22
C SER A 296 -19.34 12.02 -13.20
N SER A 297 -18.62 11.86 -12.09
CA SER A 297 -18.40 12.89 -11.06
C SER A 297 -16.94 12.89 -10.63
N VAL A 298 -16.44 14.04 -10.20
CA VAL A 298 -15.09 14.18 -9.64
C VAL A 298 -15.17 14.46 -8.15
N MET A 299 -14.38 13.73 -7.38
CA MET A 299 -14.20 13.96 -5.95
C MET A 299 -12.74 14.26 -5.60
N VAL A 300 -12.49 14.80 -4.41
CA VAL A 300 -11.17 14.85 -3.81
C VAL A 300 -11.07 13.74 -2.78
N LEU A 301 -10.28 12.72 -3.08
CA LEU A 301 -9.91 11.63 -2.18
C LEU A 301 -8.76 12.10 -1.27
N TRP A 302 -8.77 11.69 0.00
CA TRP A 302 -7.67 11.97 0.93
C TRP A 302 -6.89 10.69 1.20
N GLU A 303 -5.66 10.63 0.68
CA GLU A 303 -4.77 9.47 0.87
C GLU A 303 -3.53 9.88 1.66
N GLY A 304 -3.40 9.33 2.89
CA GLY A 304 -2.34 9.72 3.81
C GLY A 304 -2.37 11.21 4.14
N THR A 305 -1.42 11.95 3.62
CA THR A 305 -1.34 13.41 3.74
C THR A 305 -1.67 14.15 2.43
N ARG A 306 -2.12 13.43 1.39
CA ARG A 306 -2.28 13.96 0.04
C ARG A 306 -3.73 13.96 -0.44
N PRO A 307 -4.26 15.12 -0.86
CA PRO A 307 -5.48 15.17 -1.64
C PRO A 307 -5.22 14.72 -3.09
N LEU A 308 -6.12 13.90 -3.64
CA LEU A 308 -6.10 13.43 -5.02
C LEU A 308 -7.46 13.62 -5.65
N LEU A 309 -7.50 14.20 -6.84
CA LEU A 309 -8.73 14.25 -7.63
C LEU A 309 -8.93 12.90 -8.31
N VAL A 310 -10.11 12.33 -8.12
CA VAL A 310 -10.48 11.01 -8.64
C VAL A 310 -11.84 11.10 -9.28
N GLU A 311 -11.99 10.52 -10.46
CA GLU A 311 -13.26 10.39 -11.15
C GLU A 311 -13.96 9.10 -10.75
N ILE A 312 -15.24 9.24 -10.40
CA ILE A 312 -16.17 8.13 -10.17
C ILE A 312 -17.13 8.09 -11.34
N GLN A 313 -17.19 6.94 -11.99
CA GLN A 313 -18.12 6.66 -13.09
C GLN A 313 -19.21 5.73 -12.59
N ALA A 314 -20.44 6.04 -12.92
CA ALA A 314 -21.62 5.24 -12.59
C ALA A 314 -22.48 5.04 -13.84
N LEU A 315 -22.99 3.82 -14.00
CA LEU A 315 -23.96 3.46 -15.03
C LEU A 315 -25.18 2.85 -14.36
N ALA A 316 -26.35 3.43 -14.60
CA ALA A 316 -27.65 2.87 -14.27
C ALA A 316 -28.40 2.57 -15.56
N ASP A 317 -28.79 1.32 -15.75
CA ASP A 317 -29.52 0.87 -16.94
C ASP A 317 -30.63 -0.09 -16.55
N HIS A 318 -31.70 -0.15 -17.35
CA HIS A 318 -32.83 -1.01 -17.07
C HIS A 318 -32.41 -2.49 -17.10
N SER A 319 -32.68 -3.20 -15.99
CA SER A 319 -32.29 -4.61 -15.89
C SER A 319 -33.29 -5.51 -16.60
N MET A 320 -32.78 -6.38 -17.44
CA MET A 320 -33.56 -7.49 -18.03
C MET A 320 -33.63 -8.72 -17.10
N LEU A 321 -33.02 -8.65 -15.91
CA LEU A 321 -32.93 -9.75 -14.96
C LEU A 321 -33.94 -9.54 -13.80
N ALA A 322 -34.45 -10.65 -13.28
CA ALA A 322 -35.28 -10.61 -12.06
C ALA A 322 -34.53 -10.06 -10.84
N ASN A 323 -33.22 -10.28 -10.79
CA ASN A 323 -32.32 -9.73 -9.78
C ASN A 323 -31.30 -8.80 -10.47
N PRO A 324 -31.49 -7.48 -10.41
CA PRO A 324 -30.58 -6.51 -11.00
C PRO A 324 -29.16 -6.59 -10.44
N ARG A 325 -28.18 -6.40 -11.30
CA ARG A 325 -26.76 -6.46 -10.94
C ARG A 325 -26.34 -5.22 -10.18
N ARG A 326 -25.49 -5.41 -9.19
CA ARG A 326 -24.84 -4.36 -8.41
C ARG A 326 -23.35 -4.63 -8.41
N VAL A 327 -22.58 -3.87 -9.16
CA VAL A 327 -21.14 -4.06 -9.32
C VAL A 327 -20.41 -2.79 -8.95
N ALA A 328 -19.43 -2.90 -8.06
CA ALA A 328 -18.56 -1.78 -7.68
C ALA A 328 -17.09 -2.19 -7.89
N VAL A 329 -16.37 -1.38 -8.67
CA VAL A 329 -14.93 -1.52 -8.89
C VAL A 329 -14.23 -0.32 -8.25
N GLY A 330 -13.28 -0.58 -7.36
CA GLY A 330 -12.59 0.48 -6.61
C GLY A 330 -13.36 1.04 -5.40
N LEU A 331 -14.57 0.53 -5.13
CA LEU A 331 -15.40 0.89 -3.96
C LEU A 331 -15.96 -0.38 -3.29
N GLU A 332 -16.30 -0.28 -2.02
CA GLU A 332 -16.91 -1.39 -1.29
C GLU A 332 -18.36 -1.64 -1.74
N GLN A 333 -18.66 -2.88 -2.14
CA GLN A 333 -19.97 -3.25 -2.67
C GLN A 333 -21.11 -3.10 -1.65
N ASN A 334 -20.84 -3.39 -0.36
CA ASN A 334 -21.83 -3.20 0.70
C ASN A 334 -22.19 -1.71 0.87
N ARG A 335 -21.21 -0.81 0.70
CA ARG A 335 -21.45 0.63 0.76
C ARG A 335 -22.37 1.09 -0.37
N LEU A 336 -22.16 0.58 -1.59
CA LEU A 336 -23.05 0.85 -2.72
C LEU A 336 -24.50 0.43 -2.41
N ALA A 337 -24.72 -0.76 -1.83
CA ALA A 337 -26.04 -1.23 -1.47
C ALA A 337 -26.75 -0.31 -0.46
N LEU A 338 -26.02 0.16 0.57
CA LEU A 338 -26.55 1.12 1.55
C LEU A 338 -26.93 2.45 0.89
N LEU A 339 -26.09 2.99 0.03
CA LEU A 339 -26.33 4.26 -0.66
C LEU A 339 -27.51 4.19 -1.62
N LEU A 340 -27.73 3.07 -2.30
CA LEU A 340 -28.91 2.85 -3.13
C LEU A 340 -30.21 2.86 -2.30
N ALA A 341 -30.18 2.28 -1.08
CA ALA A 341 -31.33 2.35 -0.18
C ALA A 341 -31.61 3.80 0.30
N VAL A 342 -30.55 4.58 0.58
CA VAL A 342 -30.68 6.00 0.92
C VAL A 342 -31.24 6.80 -0.25
N LEU A 343 -30.76 6.54 -1.46
CA LEU A 343 -31.24 7.20 -2.68
C LEU A 343 -32.73 6.94 -2.92
N HIS A 344 -33.16 5.70 -2.74
CA HIS A 344 -34.57 5.34 -2.84
C HIS A 344 -35.41 6.09 -1.79
N ARG A 345 -35.00 6.03 -0.51
CA ARG A 345 -35.82 6.57 0.60
C ARG A 345 -35.82 8.09 0.67
N HIS A 346 -34.67 8.73 0.43
CA HIS A 346 -34.45 10.17 0.66
C HIS A 346 -34.22 10.96 -0.62
N GLY A 347 -33.83 10.29 -1.71
CA GLY A 347 -33.70 10.91 -3.04
C GLY A 347 -34.94 10.76 -3.92
N GLY A 348 -35.91 9.90 -3.52
CA GLY A 348 -37.12 9.64 -4.30
C GLY A 348 -36.90 8.89 -5.61
N LEU A 349 -35.72 8.32 -5.82
CA LEU A 349 -35.33 7.60 -7.04
C LEU A 349 -35.36 6.10 -6.81
N GLN A 350 -36.17 5.37 -7.56
CA GLN A 350 -36.28 3.93 -7.51
C GLN A 350 -35.25 3.30 -8.46
N MET A 351 -34.34 2.52 -7.92
CA MET A 351 -33.35 1.77 -8.69
C MET A 351 -33.50 0.27 -8.53
N ALA A 352 -34.70 -0.18 -8.10
CA ALA A 352 -34.94 -1.61 -7.86
C ALA A 352 -34.87 -2.44 -9.14
N ASP A 353 -35.25 -1.86 -10.27
CA ASP A 353 -35.27 -2.42 -11.61
C ASP A 353 -34.07 -2.03 -12.49
N GLN A 354 -33.05 -1.39 -11.89
CA GLN A 354 -31.87 -0.93 -12.60
C GLN A 354 -30.65 -1.81 -12.29
N ASP A 355 -29.91 -2.22 -13.30
CA ASP A 355 -28.52 -2.67 -13.15
C ASP A 355 -27.68 -1.43 -12.82
N VAL A 356 -26.81 -1.57 -11.82
CA VAL A 356 -25.93 -0.47 -11.36
C VAL A 356 -24.49 -0.94 -11.39
N PHE A 357 -23.68 -0.20 -12.13
CA PHE A 357 -22.24 -0.39 -12.23
C PHE A 357 -21.53 0.87 -11.80
N VAL A 358 -20.53 0.72 -10.95
CA VAL A 358 -19.69 1.83 -10.47
C VAL A 358 -18.23 1.48 -10.68
N ASN A 359 -17.46 2.43 -11.16
CA ASN A 359 -16.04 2.29 -11.40
C ASN A 359 -15.28 3.53 -10.94
N VAL A 360 -14.20 3.33 -10.22
CA VAL A 360 -13.23 4.39 -9.88
C VAL A 360 -12.14 4.39 -10.94
N VAL A 361 -11.96 5.52 -11.61
CA VAL A 361 -10.99 5.65 -12.69
C VAL A 361 -9.56 5.49 -12.18
N GLY A 362 -8.71 4.81 -12.95
CA GLY A 362 -7.29 4.62 -12.65
C GLY A 362 -6.98 3.51 -11.64
N GLY A 363 -7.98 2.68 -11.26
CA GLY A 363 -7.78 1.51 -10.40
C GLY A 363 -7.47 1.87 -8.93
N VAL A 364 -7.74 3.09 -8.52
CA VAL A 364 -7.60 3.51 -7.11
C VAL A 364 -8.72 2.91 -6.27
N LYS A 365 -8.38 2.38 -5.09
CA LYS A 365 -9.38 1.95 -4.12
C LYS A 365 -9.78 3.11 -3.21
N VAL A 366 -11.04 3.46 -3.23
CA VAL A 366 -11.62 4.50 -2.37
C VAL A 366 -12.25 3.84 -1.15
N ASN A 367 -11.62 4.00 0.01
CA ASN A 367 -12.06 3.41 1.26
C ASN A 367 -12.70 4.42 2.21
N GLU A 368 -12.74 5.71 1.85
CA GLU A 368 -13.33 6.76 2.67
C GLU A 368 -14.80 7.03 2.33
N THR A 369 -15.60 7.34 3.35
CA THR A 369 -17.02 7.69 3.20
C THR A 369 -17.23 9.05 2.52
N GLY A 370 -16.19 9.85 2.38
CA GLY A 370 -16.21 11.12 1.65
C GLY A 370 -16.61 11.01 0.18
N ALA A 371 -16.56 9.81 -0.40
CA ALA A 371 -16.98 9.51 -1.77
C ALA A 371 -18.50 9.38 -1.96
N ASP A 372 -19.26 9.18 -0.89
CA ASP A 372 -20.67 8.81 -0.96
C ASP A 372 -21.50 9.80 -1.79
N LEU A 373 -21.35 11.09 -1.50
CA LEU A 373 -22.13 12.12 -2.21
C LEU A 373 -21.76 12.17 -3.70
N ALA A 374 -20.48 12.06 -4.03
CA ALA A 374 -20.01 12.03 -5.43
C ALA A 374 -20.57 10.82 -6.16
N LEU A 375 -20.56 9.65 -5.53
CA LEU A 375 -21.12 8.42 -6.07
C LEU A 375 -22.62 8.55 -6.34
N LEU A 376 -23.38 9.07 -5.37
CA LEU A 376 -24.82 9.27 -5.53
C LEU A 376 -25.14 10.24 -6.66
N LEU A 377 -24.41 11.36 -6.76
CA LEU A 377 -24.66 12.34 -7.82
C LEU A 377 -24.23 11.81 -9.21
N ALA A 378 -23.20 10.97 -9.29
CA ALA A 378 -22.86 10.24 -10.53
C ALA A 378 -23.99 9.29 -10.95
N LEU A 379 -24.54 8.51 -10.01
CA LEU A 379 -25.67 7.62 -10.27
C LEU A 379 -26.90 8.38 -10.76
N ILE A 380 -27.21 9.50 -10.12
CA ILE A 380 -28.34 10.35 -10.49
C ILE A 380 -28.15 10.94 -11.91
N SER A 381 -26.92 11.39 -12.19
CA SER A 381 -26.52 11.87 -13.51
C SER A 381 -26.74 10.81 -14.59
N SER A 382 -26.29 9.56 -14.34
CA SER A 382 -26.50 8.44 -15.25
C SER A 382 -27.98 8.11 -15.42
N PHE A 383 -28.72 7.96 -14.31
CA PHE A 383 -30.13 7.61 -14.33
C PHE A 383 -31.00 8.64 -15.08
N ARG A 384 -30.69 9.94 -14.92
CA ARG A 384 -31.39 11.03 -15.60
C ARG A 384 -30.86 11.30 -17.01
N ASN A 385 -29.76 10.66 -17.39
CA ASN A 385 -29.00 10.96 -18.62
C ASN A 385 -28.67 12.46 -18.75
N GLN A 386 -28.26 13.07 -17.63
CA GLN A 386 -27.89 14.49 -17.54
C GLN A 386 -26.43 14.61 -17.05
N PRO A 387 -25.52 15.09 -17.89
CA PRO A 387 -24.11 15.27 -17.50
C PRO A 387 -23.96 16.27 -16.36
N LEU A 388 -23.02 15.99 -15.44
CA LEU A 388 -22.58 16.96 -14.46
C LEU A 388 -21.59 17.95 -15.08
N PRO A 389 -21.52 19.20 -14.57
CA PRO A 389 -20.53 20.14 -15.06
C PRO A 389 -19.09 19.64 -14.86
N GLN A 390 -18.25 19.77 -15.88
CA GLN A 390 -16.85 19.29 -15.84
C GLN A 390 -15.96 20.00 -14.81
N ASP A 391 -16.33 21.20 -14.40
CA ASP A 391 -15.64 22.02 -13.40
C ASP A 391 -16.22 21.86 -11.97
N LEU A 392 -17.08 20.84 -11.77
CA LEU A 392 -17.70 20.53 -10.49
C LEU A 392 -16.92 19.45 -9.75
N VAL A 393 -16.59 19.69 -8.48
CA VAL A 393 -16.08 18.70 -7.55
C VAL A 393 -17.09 18.43 -6.45
N ILE A 394 -17.17 17.18 -6.00
CA ILE A 394 -18.18 16.74 -5.05
C ILE A 394 -17.52 15.89 -3.97
N PHE A 395 -17.82 16.12 -2.70
CA PHE A 395 -17.45 15.20 -1.62
C PHE A 395 -18.40 15.36 -0.43
N GLY A 396 -18.52 14.29 0.36
CA GLY A 396 -19.34 14.29 1.58
C GLY A 396 -19.77 12.87 1.95
N GLU A 397 -19.82 12.58 3.25
CA GLU A 397 -20.39 11.34 3.75
C GLU A 397 -21.91 11.44 3.76
N VAL A 398 -22.60 10.35 3.37
CA VAL A 398 -24.06 10.27 3.38
C VAL A 398 -24.51 9.29 4.45
N GLY A 399 -25.26 9.79 5.42
CA GLY A 399 -25.87 8.98 6.47
C GLY A 399 -27.17 8.30 6.03
N LEU A 400 -27.60 7.29 6.78
CA LEU A 400 -28.80 6.49 6.47
C LEU A 400 -30.11 7.28 6.54
N ALA A 401 -30.14 8.42 7.25
CA ALA A 401 -31.29 9.31 7.29
C ALA A 401 -31.24 10.39 6.17
N GLY A 402 -30.33 10.26 5.20
CA GLY A 402 -30.16 11.17 4.09
C GLY A 402 -29.42 12.48 4.45
N GLU A 403 -28.86 12.56 5.65
CA GLU A 403 -28.04 13.68 6.08
C GLU A 403 -26.66 13.64 5.42
N ILE A 404 -26.11 14.81 5.10
CA ILE A 404 -24.75 14.97 4.57
C ILE A 404 -23.83 15.40 5.70
N ARG A 405 -22.86 14.56 6.01
CA ARG A 405 -21.91 14.73 7.11
C ARG A 405 -20.58 15.30 6.62
N PRO A 406 -19.93 16.14 7.45
CA PRO A 406 -18.63 16.68 7.11
C PRO A 406 -17.57 15.57 7.05
N VAL A 407 -16.58 15.80 6.20
CA VAL A 407 -15.42 14.92 6.05
C VAL A 407 -14.15 15.63 6.56
N PRO A 408 -13.11 14.89 6.97
CA PRO A 408 -11.83 15.48 7.35
C PRO A 408 -11.20 16.28 6.21
N SER A 409 -10.42 17.30 6.56
CA SER A 409 -9.64 18.11 5.62
C SER A 409 -10.46 18.77 4.49
N GLY A 410 -11.70 19.19 4.79
CA GLY A 410 -12.60 19.76 3.79
C GLY A 410 -12.06 21.03 3.13
N GLN A 411 -11.34 21.88 3.87
CA GLN A 411 -10.73 23.10 3.32
C GLN A 411 -9.63 22.79 2.32
N GLU A 412 -8.77 21.84 2.68
CA GLU A 412 -7.65 21.37 1.85
C GLU A 412 -8.16 20.70 0.57
N ARG A 413 -9.26 19.92 0.66
CA ARG A 413 -9.91 19.30 -0.50
C ARG A 413 -10.41 20.36 -1.48
N ILE A 414 -11.10 21.38 -1.00
CA ILE A 414 -11.59 22.48 -1.83
C ILE A 414 -10.42 23.26 -2.45
N SER A 415 -9.38 23.54 -1.66
CA SER A 415 -8.18 24.24 -2.13
C SER A 415 -7.46 23.45 -3.23
N GLU A 416 -7.37 22.13 -3.09
CA GLU A 416 -6.74 21.29 -4.11
C GLU A 416 -7.56 21.27 -5.41
N ALA A 417 -8.89 21.15 -5.31
CA ALA A 417 -9.74 21.23 -6.48
C ALA A 417 -9.58 22.57 -7.22
N ALA A 418 -9.50 23.68 -6.49
CA ALA A 418 -9.27 25.01 -7.07
C ALA A 418 -7.94 25.09 -7.83
N LYS A 419 -6.85 24.52 -7.27
CA LYS A 419 -5.54 24.47 -7.97
C LYS A 419 -5.59 23.69 -9.28
N HIS A 420 -6.48 22.71 -9.39
CA HIS A 420 -6.69 21.93 -10.61
C HIS A 420 -7.73 22.54 -11.57
N GLY A 421 -8.20 23.78 -11.30
CA GLY A 421 -9.07 24.54 -12.19
C GLY A 421 -10.55 24.23 -12.07
N PHE A 422 -10.98 23.53 -11.00
CA PHE A 422 -12.40 23.38 -10.68
C PHE A 422 -12.95 24.71 -10.16
N LYS A 423 -14.16 25.06 -10.62
CA LYS A 423 -14.81 26.34 -10.30
C LYS A 423 -16.03 26.18 -9.41
N ARG A 424 -16.55 24.96 -9.25
CA ARG A 424 -17.74 24.65 -8.48
C ARG A 424 -17.48 23.48 -7.54
N ALA A 425 -18.06 23.54 -6.34
CA ALA A 425 -17.97 22.45 -5.36
C ALA A 425 -19.34 22.25 -4.66
N ILE A 426 -19.78 20.99 -4.54
CA ILE A 426 -20.88 20.59 -3.66
C ILE A 426 -20.27 19.86 -2.47
N VAL A 427 -20.43 20.43 -1.27
CA VAL A 427 -19.77 19.96 -0.05
C VAL A 427 -20.71 19.97 1.15
N PRO A 428 -20.43 19.18 2.20
CA PRO A 428 -21.19 19.24 3.44
C PRO A 428 -21.19 20.65 4.04
N PHE A 429 -22.29 21.05 4.66
CA PHE A 429 -22.39 22.34 5.35
C PHE A 429 -21.29 22.54 6.41
N GLY A 430 -20.89 21.46 7.13
CA GLY A 430 -19.81 21.52 8.10
C GLY A 430 -18.41 21.73 7.49
N ASN A 431 -18.25 21.55 6.17
CA ASN A 431 -17.02 21.82 5.43
C ASN A 431 -17.03 23.18 4.70
N LYS A 432 -18.02 24.04 5.01
CA LYS A 432 -18.09 25.38 4.43
C LYS A 432 -16.76 26.12 4.60
N PRO A 433 -16.19 26.72 3.54
CA PRO A 433 -14.96 27.51 3.64
C PRO A 433 -15.12 28.67 4.63
N LYS A 434 -14.11 28.90 5.46
CA LYS A 434 -14.09 30.06 6.39
C LYS A 434 -13.98 31.37 5.63
N ASN A 435 -13.21 31.38 4.53
CA ASN A 435 -13.02 32.52 3.65
C ASN A 435 -13.58 32.18 2.27
N ALA A 436 -14.15 33.15 1.59
CA ALA A 436 -14.55 32.99 0.20
C ALA A 436 -13.31 32.73 -0.68
N LEU A 437 -13.42 31.77 -1.59
CA LEU A 437 -12.40 31.50 -2.59
C LEU A 437 -12.72 32.29 -3.84
N GLU A 438 -11.78 33.13 -4.30
CA GLU A 438 -12.02 34.08 -5.40
C GLU A 438 -12.49 33.44 -6.71
N ASN A 439 -12.15 32.16 -6.95
CA ASN A 439 -12.43 31.46 -8.22
C ASN A 439 -13.24 30.18 -8.04
N MET A 440 -13.91 29.98 -6.90
CA MET A 440 -14.68 28.75 -6.65
C MET A 440 -16.01 29.06 -5.97
N GLN A 441 -17.11 28.67 -6.62
CA GLN A 441 -18.44 28.69 -6.04
C GLN A 441 -18.67 27.41 -5.23
N VAL A 442 -18.94 27.56 -3.94
CA VAL A 442 -19.15 26.43 -3.03
C VAL A 442 -20.60 26.35 -2.58
N PHE A 443 -21.26 25.28 -2.97
CA PHE A 443 -22.62 24.94 -2.56
C PHE A 443 -22.55 24.02 -1.34
N THR A 444 -23.08 24.48 -0.22
CA THR A 444 -23.08 23.70 1.02
C THR A 444 -24.43 23.03 1.23
N VAL A 445 -24.42 21.73 1.51
CA VAL A 445 -25.61 20.90 1.64
C VAL A 445 -25.66 20.21 2.99
N LYS A 446 -26.88 20.03 3.56
CA LYS A 446 -27.12 19.32 4.82
C LYS A 446 -27.80 17.99 4.60
N LYS A 447 -28.58 17.86 3.52
CA LYS A 447 -29.34 16.65 3.16
C LYS A 447 -29.15 16.33 1.69
N LEU A 448 -29.44 15.10 1.33
CA LEU A 448 -29.42 14.66 -0.06
C LEU A 448 -30.37 15.48 -0.93
N SER A 449 -31.56 15.85 -0.42
CA SER A 449 -32.51 16.74 -1.09
C SER A 449 -31.91 18.09 -1.47
N ASP A 450 -31.06 18.67 -0.63
CA ASP A 450 -30.39 19.93 -0.91
C ASP A 450 -29.43 19.80 -2.09
N ALA A 451 -28.69 18.68 -2.11
CA ALA A 451 -27.75 18.38 -3.20
C ALA A 451 -28.46 18.19 -4.55
N LEU A 452 -29.63 17.55 -4.54
CA LEU A 452 -30.49 17.42 -5.72
C LEU A 452 -30.98 18.77 -6.20
N ALA A 453 -31.48 19.63 -5.29
CA ALA A 453 -31.92 20.97 -5.64
C ALA A 453 -30.77 21.84 -6.21
N VAL A 454 -29.56 21.67 -5.74
CA VAL A 454 -28.36 22.32 -6.32
C VAL A 454 -28.13 21.83 -7.74
N LEU A 455 -28.19 20.50 -7.98
CA LEU A 455 -28.02 19.94 -9.33
C LEU A 455 -29.04 20.42 -10.33
N ASP A 456 -30.29 20.54 -9.90
CA ASP A 456 -31.39 21.00 -10.77
C ASP A 456 -31.23 22.47 -11.19
N ASN A 457 -30.33 23.24 -10.54
CA ASN A 457 -30.03 24.64 -10.81
C ASN A 457 -28.64 24.91 -11.39
N LEU A 458 -27.84 23.86 -11.65
CA LEU A 458 -26.49 23.95 -12.25
C LEU A 458 -26.51 23.75 -13.75
#